data_9b1578514e0fa58c7f51389d7e740e1f
#
_entry.id   9b1578514e0fa58c7f51389d7e740e1f
#
_cell.length_a   1.000
_cell.length_b   1.000
_cell.length_c   1.000
_cell.angle_alpha   90.00
_cell.angle_beta   90.00
_cell.angle_gamma   90.00
#
_symmetry.space_group_name_H-M   'P 1'
#
loop_
_entity.id
_entity.type
_entity.pdbx_description
1 polymer ?
#
loop_
_entity_poly.entity_id
_entity_poly.type
_entity_poly.pdbx_seq_one_letter_code
_entity_poly.pdbx_strand_id
1 'polypeptide(L)'
;GQSVGNGAMVEASLEQIIQLMVGRKIDEIYPRTSRTAGEPVLELSGVAGLVKPRCVNLTLRSGEILGVFGLVGAGRTETLRAVFGLDRLVKGRVSVFSREATHSTPAKRLANGIGLLSENRKEEGLLLNRSLADNLTLTRFGSVSRFGLVSDATQAAASGEWLIRLDVKASGADQLVGELSGGNQQK
;
A
#
# COMPACT_ATOMS: atom_id res chain seq x y z
N GLY A 1 -22.10 -1.11 -13.82
CA GLY A 1 -22.47 -2.42 -14.27
C GLY A 1 -23.08 -2.42 -15.66
N GLN A 2 -22.35 -3.00 -16.63
CA GLN A 2 -22.88 -3.32 -17.95
C GLN A 2 -22.86 -4.83 -18.12
N SER A 3 -23.84 -5.40 -18.83
CA SER A 3 -23.77 -6.80 -19.23
C SER A 3 -22.64 -6.98 -20.23
N VAL A 4 -21.69 -7.87 -19.95
CA VAL A 4 -20.50 -8.09 -20.80
C VAL A 4 -20.59 -9.36 -21.64
N GLY A 5 -21.60 -10.19 -21.42
CA GLY A 5 -21.88 -11.39 -22.20
C GLY A 5 -23.05 -12.17 -21.64
N ASN A 6 -23.60 -13.05 -22.47
CA ASN A 6 -24.59 -14.05 -22.10
C ASN A 6 -24.31 -15.34 -22.87
N GLY A 7 -24.71 -16.48 -22.34
CA GLY A 7 -24.50 -17.78 -22.99
C GLY A 7 -24.84 -18.94 -22.08
N ALA A 8 -24.80 -20.15 -22.61
CA ALA A 8 -25.02 -21.36 -21.83
C ALA A 8 -23.75 -21.70 -21.04
N MET A 9 -23.88 -21.97 -19.73
CA MET A 9 -22.76 -22.33 -18.85
C MET A 9 -22.00 -23.59 -19.30
N VAL A 10 -22.67 -24.49 -19.99
CA VAL A 10 -22.08 -25.75 -20.48
C VAL A 10 -21.05 -25.51 -21.57
N GLU A 11 -21.15 -24.40 -22.29
CA GLU A 11 -20.26 -24.03 -23.39
C GLU A 11 -19.14 -23.04 -22.99
N ALA A 12 -19.24 -22.48 -21.79
CA ALA A 12 -18.31 -21.45 -21.34
C ALA A 12 -17.12 -22.07 -20.57
N SER A 13 -15.88 -21.81 -20.99
CA SER A 13 -14.72 -22.14 -20.19
C SER A 13 -14.57 -21.17 -19.00
N LEU A 14 -13.93 -21.63 -17.91
CA LEU A 14 -13.62 -20.77 -16.75
C LEU A 14 -12.83 -19.53 -17.18
N GLU A 15 -11.91 -19.66 -18.11
CA GLU A 15 -11.08 -18.57 -18.64
C GLU A 15 -11.94 -17.53 -19.36
N GLN A 16 -12.91 -17.95 -20.16
CA GLN A 16 -13.86 -17.04 -20.83
C GLN A 16 -14.71 -16.26 -19.83
N ILE A 17 -15.19 -16.93 -18.78
CA ILE A 17 -15.96 -16.26 -17.72
C ILE A 17 -15.11 -15.21 -17.00
N ILE A 18 -13.89 -15.57 -16.62
CA ILE A 18 -12.96 -14.63 -15.97
C ILE A 18 -12.62 -13.47 -16.91
N GLN A 19 -12.38 -13.74 -18.20
CA GLN A 19 -12.10 -12.70 -19.18
C GLN A 19 -13.27 -11.71 -19.32
N LEU A 20 -14.49 -12.20 -19.35
CA LEU A 20 -15.69 -11.35 -19.38
C LEU A 20 -15.83 -10.51 -18.09
N MET A 21 -15.54 -11.10 -16.92
CA MET A 21 -15.62 -10.40 -15.62
C MET A 21 -14.55 -9.31 -15.48
N VAL A 22 -13.32 -9.59 -15.94
CA VAL A 22 -12.15 -8.71 -15.75
C VAL A 22 -11.95 -7.76 -16.93
N GLY A 23 -12.47 -8.10 -18.12
CA GLY A 23 -12.34 -7.30 -19.33
C GLY A 23 -10.98 -7.42 -20.04
N ARG A 24 -10.12 -8.36 -19.63
CA ARG A 24 -8.81 -8.64 -20.26
C ARG A 24 -8.42 -10.11 -20.13
N LYS A 25 -7.51 -10.58 -20.98
CA LYS A 25 -6.98 -11.94 -20.92
C LYS A 25 -6.22 -12.17 -19.61
N ILE A 26 -6.27 -13.41 -19.08
CA ILE A 26 -5.62 -13.79 -17.83
C ILE A 26 -4.11 -13.56 -17.89
N ASP A 27 -3.48 -13.82 -19.03
CA ASP A 27 -2.04 -13.63 -19.24
C ASP A 27 -1.57 -12.18 -19.06
N GLU A 28 -2.48 -11.21 -19.21
CA GLU A 28 -2.22 -9.78 -19.01
C GLU A 28 -2.49 -9.31 -17.58
N ILE A 29 -3.15 -10.14 -16.73
CA ILE A 29 -3.50 -9.78 -15.36
C ILE A 29 -2.25 -9.75 -14.46
N TYR A 30 -1.28 -10.60 -14.77
CA TYR A 30 -0.01 -10.73 -14.01
C TYR A 30 1.20 -10.53 -14.93
N PRO A 31 1.45 -9.31 -15.41
CA PRO A 31 2.64 -9.06 -16.23
C PRO A 31 3.90 -9.40 -15.42
N ARG A 32 4.67 -10.36 -15.92
CA ARG A 32 5.94 -10.75 -15.32
C ARG A 32 7.07 -9.97 -15.96
N THR A 33 7.67 -9.06 -15.19
CA THR A 33 8.93 -8.41 -15.57
C THR A 33 10.08 -9.17 -14.91
N SER A 34 11.07 -9.58 -15.70
CA SER A 34 12.29 -10.15 -15.15
C SER A 34 12.96 -9.10 -14.25
N ARG A 35 13.28 -9.47 -13.01
CA ARG A 35 13.92 -8.60 -12.04
C ARG A 35 15.15 -9.30 -11.48
N THR A 36 16.25 -8.58 -11.39
CA THR A 36 17.46 -9.07 -10.72
C THR A 36 17.51 -8.48 -9.32
N ALA A 37 17.63 -9.35 -8.31
CA ALA A 37 17.79 -8.90 -6.94
C ALA A 37 19.14 -8.19 -6.77
N GLY A 38 19.09 -6.96 -6.27
CA GLY A 38 20.26 -6.15 -5.99
C GLY A 38 20.71 -6.22 -4.52
N GLU A 39 21.26 -5.13 -4.01
CA GLU A 39 21.73 -5.02 -2.63
C GLU A 39 20.58 -5.08 -1.61
N PRO A 40 20.85 -5.54 -0.37
CA PRO A 40 19.86 -5.52 0.70
C PRO A 40 19.35 -4.10 0.98
N VAL A 41 18.03 -3.94 1.01
CA VAL A 41 17.36 -2.65 1.32
C VAL A 41 16.64 -2.68 2.66
N LEU A 42 16.25 -3.87 3.14
CA LEU A 42 15.67 -4.10 4.46
C LEU A 42 16.21 -5.39 5.04
N GLU A 43 16.69 -5.34 6.28
CA GLU A 43 17.16 -6.51 7.02
C GLU A 43 16.54 -6.52 8.41
N LEU A 44 15.99 -7.68 8.77
CA LEU A 44 15.47 -7.97 10.09
C LEU A 44 16.34 -9.06 10.73
N SER A 45 16.87 -8.81 11.91
CA SER A 45 17.68 -9.77 12.65
C SER A 45 17.09 -10.01 14.03
N GLY A 46 16.50 -11.20 14.24
CA GLY A 46 15.91 -11.61 15.50
C GLY A 46 14.78 -10.71 16.01
N VAL A 47 14.02 -10.09 15.09
CA VAL A 47 13.00 -9.11 15.42
C VAL A 47 11.84 -9.77 16.18
N ALA A 48 11.52 -9.23 17.36
CA ALA A 48 10.39 -9.65 18.19
C ALA A 48 9.61 -8.44 18.72
N GLY A 49 8.29 -8.53 18.65
CA GLY A 49 7.33 -7.58 19.23
C GLY A 49 6.91 -7.98 20.66
N LEU A 50 5.99 -7.21 21.25
CA LEU A 50 5.48 -7.51 22.61
C LEU A 50 4.75 -8.87 22.67
N VAL A 51 3.94 -9.18 21.69
CA VAL A 51 3.18 -10.45 21.59
C VAL A 51 3.63 -11.22 20.34
N LYS A 52 3.69 -10.55 19.21
CA LYS A 52 4.14 -11.01 17.89
C LYS A 52 4.85 -9.86 17.17
N PRO A 53 5.76 -10.19 16.23
CA PRO A 53 6.31 -11.51 15.97
C PRO A 53 7.17 -12.02 17.14
N ARG A 54 7.42 -13.33 17.21
CA ARG A 54 8.29 -13.91 18.26
C ARG A 54 9.77 -13.82 17.90
N CYS A 55 10.11 -14.08 16.65
CA CYS A 55 11.46 -13.95 16.11
C CYS A 55 11.38 -13.97 14.58
N VAL A 56 11.80 -12.89 13.95
CA VAL A 56 11.82 -12.79 12.49
C VAL A 56 13.23 -12.44 12.03
N ASN A 57 13.74 -13.25 11.10
CA ASN A 57 14.91 -12.96 10.30
C ASN A 57 14.46 -12.87 8.84
N LEU A 58 14.82 -11.80 8.15
CA LEU A 58 14.39 -11.54 6.80
C LEU A 58 15.33 -10.55 6.12
N THR A 59 15.63 -10.78 4.87
CA THR A 59 16.33 -9.82 4.02
C THR A 59 15.50 -9.56 2.77
N LEU A 60 15.23 -8.29 2.48
CA LEU A 60 14.62 -7.85 1.23
C LEU A 60 15.68 -7.10 0.42
N ARG A 61 15.79 -7.43 -0.87
CA ARG A 61 16.75 -6.83 -1.78
C ARG A 61 16.09 -5.83 -2.73
N SER A 62 16.87 -4.92 -3.25
CA SER A 62 16.42 -3.99 -4.29
C SER A 62 15.88 -4.75 -5.50
N GLY A 63 14.73 -4.32 -6.04
CA GLY A 63 14.07 -4.98 -7.16
C GLY A 63 13.32 -6.28 -6.81
N GLU A 64 13.42 -6.78 -5.58
CA GLU A 64 12.76 -8.00 -5.13
C GLU A 64 11.31 -7.73 -4.69
N ILE A 65 10.44 -8.73 -4.94
CA ILE A 65 9.11 -8.83 -4.32
C ILE A 65 9.14 -10.05 -3.41
N LEU A 66 9.12 -9.80 -2.11
CA LEU A 66 9.11 -10.86 -1.10
C LEU A 66 7.68 -11.14 -0.63
N GLY A 67 7.19 -12.35 -0.87
CA GLY A 67 5.88 -12.79 -0.38
C GLY A 67 5.98 -13.34 1.05
N VAL A 68 5.17 -12.81 1.96
CA VAL A 68 5.04 -13.32 3.33
C VAL A 68 3.65 -13.91 3.51
N PHE A 69 3.56 -15.23 3.69
CA PHE A 69 2.29 -15.91 3.90
C PHE A 69 2.27 -16.70 5.21
N GLY A 70 1.09 -17.11 5.66
CA GLY A 70 0.91 -17.90 6.88
C GLY A 70 -0.55 -17.91 7.34
N LEU A 71 -0.85 -18.71 8.34
CA LEU A 71 -2.19 -18.80 8.92
C LEU A 71 -2.62 -17.49 9.58
N VAL A 72 -3.93 -17.33 9.79
CA VAL A 72 -4.47 -16.21 10.56
C VAL A 72 -3.82 -16.17 11.94
N GLY A 73 -3.38 -15.00 12.36
CA GLY A 73 -2.68 -14.83 13.63
C GLY A 73 -1.19 -15.26 13.62
N ALA A 74 -0.58 -15.52 12.46
CA ALA A 74 0.85 -15.87 12.38
C ALA A 74 1.81 -14.71 12.72
N GLY A 75 1.32 -13.47 12.80
CA GLY A 75 2.14 -12.28 13.13
C GLY A 75 2.67 -11.52 11.90
N ARG A 76 2.07 -11.73 10.72
CA ARG A 76 2.47 -11.02 9.48
C ARG A 76 2.25 -9.53 9.58
N THR A 77 1.04 -9.12 9.93
CA THR A 77 0.65 -7.71 10.07
C THR A 77 1.47 -7.03 11.15
N GLU A 78 1.64 -7.67 12.30
CA GLU A 78 2.46 -7.17 13.41
C GLU A 78 3.92 -7.02 13.01
N THR A 79 4.44 -7.93 12.17
CA THR A 79 5.81 -7.80 11.61
C THR A 79 5.93 -6.57 10.73
N LEU A 80 4.99 -6.34 9.81
CA LEU A 80 5.01 -5.18 8.91
C LEU A 80 4.82 -3.87 9.68
N ARG A 81 3.93 -3.84 10.67
CA ARG A 81 3.71 -2.70 11.57
C ARG A 81 4.97 -2.37 12.38
N ALA A 82 5.65 -3.39 12.91
CA ALA A 82 6.91 -3.23 13.62
C ALA A 82 8.03 -2.72 12.70
N VAL A 83 8.14 -3.23 11.48
CA VAL A 83 9.07 -2.73 10.46
C VAL A 83 8.80 -1.28 10.13
N PHE A 84 7.54 -0.88 10.02
CA PHE A 84 7.17 0.52 9.74
C PHE A 84 7.32 1.44 10.97
N GLY A 85 7.48 0.87 12.18
CA GLY A 85 7.68 1.62 13.42
C GLY A 85 6.38 2.02 14.13
N LEU A 86 5.24 1.39 13.79
CA LEU A 86 3.96 1.55 14.50
C LEU A 86 3.96 0.75 15.80
N ASP A 87 4.50 -0.46 15.79
CA ASP A 87 4.57 -1.33 16.95
C ASP A 87 5.98 -1.37 17.52
N ARG A 88 6.06 -1.40 18.86
CA ARG A 88 7.35 -1.42 19.56
C ARG A 88 8.01 -2.79 19.45
N LEU A 89 9.29 -2.78 19.14
CA LEU A 89 10.14 -3.97 19.22
C LEU A 89 10.68 -4.16 20.64
N VAL A 90 10.71 -5.40 21.10
CA VAL A 90 11.34 -5.80 22.38
C VAL A 90 12.72 -6.41 22.18
N LYS A 91 12.99 -6.97 20.98
CA LYS A 91 14.27 -7.57 20.63
C LYS A 91 14.52 -7.41 19.12
N GLY A 92 15.78 -7.60 18.76
CA GLY A 92 16.23 -7.65 17.38
C GLY A 92 16.60 -6.28 16.83
N ARG A 93 16.98 -6.30 15.57
CA ARG A 93 17.45 -5.13 14.84
C ARG A 93 16.75 -5.02 13.50
N VAL A 94 16.43 -3.79 13.12
CA VAL A 94 15.93 -3.43 11.80
C VAL A 94 16.94 -2.52 11.14
N SER A 95 17.43 -2.90 9.98
CA SER A 95 18.30 -2.06 9.15
C SER A 95 17.60 -1.71 7.84
N VAL A 96 17.72 -0.46 7.41
CA VAL A 96 17.14 0.07 6.17
C VAL A 96 18.24 0.77 5.39
N PHE A 97 18.47 0.34 4.15
CA PHE A 97 19.59 0.80 3.33
C PHE A 97 20.92 0.80 4.09
N SER A 98 21.21 -0.33 4.77
CA SER A 98 22.40 -0.56 5.60
C SER A 98 22.54 0.38 6.82
N ARG A 99 21.48 1.12 7.18
CA ARG A 99 21.46 2.02 8.36
C ARG A 99 20.56 1.43 9.45
N GLU A 100 21.04 1.50 10.70
CA GLU A 100 20.25 1.12 11.87
C GLU A 100 18.97 1.94 11.94
N ALA A 101 17.86 1.27 12.05
CA ALA A 101 16.53 1.89 12.05
C ALA A 101 15.55 1.28 13.08
N THR A 102 16.04 0.47 14.01
CA THR A 102 15.24 -0.28 15.00
C THR A 102 14.24 0.60 15.76
N HIS A 103 14.67 1.79 16.17
CA HIS A 103 13.85 2.74 16.94
C HIS A 103 13.35 3.94 16.09
N SER A 104 13.31 3.79 14.78
CA SER A 104 12.81 4.86 13.91
C SER A 104 11.30 5.00 13.98
N THR A 105 10.83 6.24 14.00
CA THR A 105 9.39 6.55 13.94
C THR A 105 8.83 6.36 12.54
N PRO A 106 7.50 6.18 12.37
CA PRO A 106 6.83 6.12 11.05
C PRO A 106 7.20 7.31 10.15
N ALA A 107 7.26 8.52 10.70
CA ALA A 107 7.65 9.72 9.93
C ALA A 107 9.08 9.60 9.36
N LYS A 108 10.04 9.08 10.14
CA LYS A 108 11.40 8.81 9.66
C LYS A 108 11.44 7.68 8.63
N ARG A 109 10.58 6.66 8.78
CA ARG A 109 10.44 5.59 7.77
C ARG A 109 9.94 6.14 6.44
N LEU A 110 8.90 6.95 6.45
CA LEU A 110 8.39 7.63 5.26
C LEU A 110 9.46 8.50 4.60
N ALA A 111 10.18 9.31 5.39
CA ALA A 111 11.27 10.14 4.88
C ALA A 111 12.40 9.33 4.24
N ASN A 112 12.61 8.08 4.68
CA ASN A 112 13.59 7.14 4.12
C ASN A 112 13.01 6.28 2.97
N GLY A 113 11.81 6.59 2.47
CA GLY A 113 11.20 5.91 1.32
C GLY A 113 10.49 4.59 1.65
N ILE A 114 10.18 4.31 2.92
CA ILE A 114 9.39 3.15 3.32
C ILE A 114 7.94 3.58 3.47
N GLY A 115 7.03 2.94 2.71
CA GLY A 115 5.60 3.09 2.86
C GLY A 115 4.97 1.84 3.49
N LEU A 116 3.84 2.00 4.14
CA LEU A 116 2.98 0.92 4.62
C LEU A 116 1.59 1.08 4.03
N LEU A 117 1.09 0.02 3.42
CA LEU A 117 -0.31 -0.09 3.03
C LEU A 117 -1.00 -1.04 4.00
N SER A 118 -2.02 -0.54 4.72
CA SER A 118 -2.73 -1.33 5.70
C SER A 118 -3.69 -2.33 5.04
N GLU A 119 -3.94 -3.45 5.70
CA GLU A 119 -4.92 -4.46 5.28
C GLU A 119 -6.35 -3.90 5.41
N ASN A 120 -6.64 -3.22 6.52
CA ASN A 120 -7.95 -2.59 6.75
C ASN A 120 -7.95 -1.12 6.36
N ARG A 121 -8.21 -0.86 5.05
CA ARG A 121 -8.22 0.49 4.51
C ARG A 121 -9.20 1.44 5.20
N LYS A 122 -10.36 0.93 5.66
CA LYS A 122 -11.42 1.77 6.23
C LYS A 122 -11.11 2.26 7.64
N GLU A 123 -10.41 1.47 8.42
CA GLU A 123 -10.09 1.79 9.82
C GLU A 123 -8.68 2.36 9.98
N GLU A 124 -7.74 1.94 9.13
CA GLU A 124 -6.33 2.29 9.29
C GLU A 124 -5.75 3.07 8.12
N GLY A 125 -6.27 2.87 6.90
CA GLY A 125 -5.64 3.36 5.68
C GLY A 125 -6.20 4.67 5.15
N LEU A 126 -7.46 5.02 5.46
CA LEU A 126 -8.17 6.15 4.89
C LEU A 126 -8.91 6.98 5.95
N LEU A 127 -8.86 8.28 5.81
CA LEU A 127 -9.70 9.22 6.54
C LEU A 127 -11.01 9.43 5.75
N LEU A 128 -12.01 8.56 5.98
CA LEU A 128 -13.25 8.49 5.18
C LEU A 128 -14.07 9.79 5.21
N ASN A 129 -13.99 10.56 6.28
CA ASN A 129 -14.65 11.84 6.48
C ASN A 129 -13.81 13.05 6.04
N ARG A 130 -12.74 12.82 5.31
CA ARG A 130 -11.87 13.83 4.72
C ARG A 130 -11.88 13.75 3.21
N SER A 131 -11.45 14.83 2.57
CA SER A 131 -11.37 14.92 1.13
C SER A 131 -10.32 13.96 0.52
N LEU A 132 -10.43 13.71 -0.77
CA LEU A 132 -9.38 13.04 -1.54
C LEU A 132 -8.06 13.80 -1.46
N ALA A 133 -8.11 15.14 -1.52
CA ALA A 133 -6.93 15.99 -1.39
C ALA A 133 -6.21 15.77 -0.06
N ASP A 134 -6.95 15.74 1.06
CA ASP A 134 -6.38 15.47 2.37
C ASP A 134 -5.71 14.08 2.44
N ASN A 135 -6.40 13.04 1.97
CA ASN A 135 -5.88 11.68 2.00
C ASN A 135 -4.64 11.49 1.13
N LEU A 136 -4.62 12.04 -0.09
CA LEU A 136 -3.51 11.93 -1.03
C LEU A 136 -2.26 12.68 -0.57
N THR A 137 -2.40 13.75 0.20
CA THR A 137 -1.28 14.59 0.63
C THR A 137 -0.84 14.34 2.07
N LEU A 138 -1.59 13.54 2.85
CA LEU A 138 -1.38 13.29 4.27
C LEU A 138 0.06 12.87 4.61
N THR A 139 0.66 12.02 3.80
CA THR A 139 2.02 11.51 4.04
C THR A 139 3.13 12.46 3.58
N ARG A 140 2.80 13.52 2.86
CA ARG A 140 3.76 14.47 2.27
C ARG A 140 3.32 15.92 2.38
N PHE A 141 2.81 16.34 3.52
CA PHE A 141 2.39 17.73 3.75
C PHE A 141 3.46 18.76 3.41
N GLY A 142 4.73 18.43 3.59
CA GLY A 142 5.84 19.33 3.24
C GLY A 142 5.85 19.78 1.78
N SER A 143 5.32 18.98 0.85
CA SER A 143 5.26 19.32 -0.58
C SER A 143 4.10 20.29 -0.94
N VAL A 144 3.09 20.37 -0.08
CA VAL A 144 1.89 21.20 -0.29
C VAL A 144 1.74 22.30 0.76
N SER A 145 2.73 22.46 1.64
CA SER A 145 2.73 23.46 2.71
C SER A 145 3.89 24.44 2.57
N ARG A 146 3.65 25.69 3.00
CA ARG A 146 4.67 26.71 3.11
C ARG A 146 4.57 27.37 4.49
N PHE A 147 5.68 27.45 5.21
CA PHE A 147 5.72 27.95 6.60
C PHE A 147 4.76 27.25 7.56
N GLY A 148 4.50 25.96 7.35
CA GLY A 148 3.60 25.16 8.19
C GLY A 148 2.11 25.31 7.82
N LEU A 149 1.75 26.11 6.84
CA LEU A 149 0.39 26.27 6.34
C LEU A 149 0.23 25.51 5.04
N VAL A 150 -0.83 24.68 4.94
CA VAL A 150 -1.18 23.99 3.71
C VAL A 150 -1.81 24.98 2.73
N SER A 151 -1.38 24.92 1.48
CA SER A 151 -1.95 25.73 0.41
C SER A 151 -2.99 24.91 -0.34
N ASP A 152 -4.26 25.29 -0.26
CA ASP A 152 -5.38 24.60 -0.94
C ASP A 152 -5.14 24.47 -2.45
N ALA A 153 -4.63 25.52 -3.08
CA ALA A 153 -4.33 25.50 -4.52
C ALA A 153 -3.24 24.49 -4.87
N THR A 154 -2.15 24.43 -4.07
CA THR A 154 -1.05 23.46 -4.29
C THR A 154 -1.52 22.04 -3.98
N GLN A 155 -2.32 21.86 -2.94
CA GLN A 155 -2.90 20.58 -2.55
C GLN A 155 -3.85 20.05 -3.64
N ALA A 156 -4.75 20.91 -4.16
CA ALA A 156 -5.68 20.55 -5.23
C ALA A 156 -4.93 20.16 -6.53
N ALA A 157 -3.90 20.92 -6.91
CA ALA A 157 -3.10 20.62 -8.09
C ALA A 157 -2.38 19.27 -7.96
N ALA A 158 -1.70 19.02 -6.83
CA ALA A 158 -0.99 17.75 -6.57
C ALA A 158 -1.97 16.57 -6.54
N SER A 159 -3.16 16.76 -5.95
CA SER A 159 -4.18 15.71 -5.87
C SER A 159 -4.79 15.42 -7.23
N GLY A 160 -5.04 16.42 -8.06
CA GLY A 160 -5.56 16.26 -9.42
C GLY A 160 -4.64 15.39 -10.28
N GLU A 161 -3.33 15.59 -10.18
CA GLU A 161 -2.35 14.74 -10.89
C GLU A 161 -2.47 13.26 -10.48
N TRP A 162 -2.59 12.99 -9.16
CA TRP A 162 -2.72 11.62 -8.68
C TRP A 162 -4.05 10.98 -9.04
N LEU A 163 -5.17 11.74 -9.02
CA LEU A 163 -6.48 11.23 -9.45
C LEU A 163 -6.45 10.74 -10.90
N ILE A 164 -5.77 11.48 -11.78
CA ILE A 164 -5.59 11.09 -13.19
C ILE A 164 -4.67 9.86 -13.31
N ARG A 165 -3.50 9.87 -12.66
CA ARG A 165 -2.53 8.76 -12.73
C ARG A 165 -3.10 7.44 -12.24
N LEU A 166 -3.93 7.45 -11.21
CA LEU A 166 -4.55 6.28 -10.60
C LEU A 166 -5.93 5.96 -11.21
N ASP A 167 -6.39 6.75 -12.18
CA ASP A 167 -7.73 6.63 -12.78
C ASP A 167 -8.83 6.55 -11.71
N VAL A 168 -8.75 7.42 -10.69
CA VAL A 168 -9.78 7.49 -9.64
C VAL A 168 -11.00 8.21 -10.19
N LYS A 169 -12.17 7.53 -10.18
CA LYS A 169 -13.44 8.12 -10.59
C LYS A 169 -14.02 8.92 -9.42
N ALA A 170 -13.84 10.23 -9.46
CA ALA A 170 -14.31 11.18 -8.48
C ALA A 170 -14.83 12.45 -9.16
N SER A 171 -15.69 13.20 -8.47
CA SER A 171 -16.19 14.50 -8.94
C SER A 171 -15.16 15.62 -8.82
N GLY A 172 -14.15 15.44 -7.99
CA GLY A 172 -13.05 16.37 -7.74
C GLY A 172 -12.22 15.99 -6.53
N ALA A 173 -11.15 16.75 -6.28
CA ALA A 173 -10.25 16.50 -5.15
C ALA A 173 -10.90 16.75 -3.79
N ASP A 174 -11.95 17.57 -3.74
CA ASP A 174 -12.69 17.91 -2.50
C ASP A 174 -13.74 16.86 -2.11
N GLN A 175 -14.00 15.87 -2.99
CA GLN A 175 -14.95 14.79 -2.68
C GLN A 175 -14.48 14.01 -1.47
N LEU A 176 -15.42 13.67 -0.56
CA LEU A 176 -15.11 12.83 0.60
C LEU A 176 -14.79 11.39 0.16
N VAL A 177 -13.72 10.83 0.73
CA VAL A 177 -13.29 9.46 0.41
C VAL A 177 -14.37 8.42 0.76
N GLY A 178 -15.17 8.68 1.80
CA GLY A 178 -16.28 7.81 2.20
C GLY A 178 -17.38 7.65 1.14
N GLU A 179 -17.52 8.59 0.22
CA GLU A 179 -18.50 8.57 -0.86
C GLU A 179 -18.05 7.74 -2.08
N LEU A 180 -16.77 7.40 -2.15
CA LEU A 180 -16.23 6.61 -3.24
C LEU A 180 -16.65 5.15 -3.17
N SER A 181 -16.76 4.52 -4.34
CA SER A 181 -16.88 3.07 -4.43
C SER A 181 -15.65 2.37 -3.84
N GLY A 182 -15.82 1.15 -3.32
CA GLY A 182 -14.71 0.38 -2.73
C GLY A 182 -13.51 0.21 -3.67
N GLY A 183 -13.72 0.06 -4.98
CA GLY A 183 -12.65 -0.02 -5.96
C GLY A 183 -11.87 1.30 -6.13
N ASN A 184 -12.53 2.45 -6.08
CA ASN A 184 -11.84 3.75 -6.11
C ASN A 184 -11.11 4.07 -4.80
N GLN A 185 -11.63 3.60 -3.66
CA GLN A 185 -10.93 3.69 -2.38
C GLN A 185 -9.64 2.85 -2.33
N GLN A 186 -9.52 1.81 -3.16
CA GLN A 186 -8.32 0.95 -3.23
C GLN A 186 -7.21 1.52 -4.11
N LYS A 187 -7.53 2.44 -4.99
CA LYS A 187 -6.57 3.14 -5.84
C LYS A 187 -5.79 4.20 -5.05
#